data_152554ac8ea41f8212ecbfec71c613cc
#
_entry.id   152554ac8ea41f8212ecbfec71c613cc
#
_cell.length_a   1.000
_cell.length_b   1.000
_cell.length_c   1.000
_cell.angle_alpha   90.00
_cell.angle_beta   90.00
_cell.angle_gamma   90.00
#
_symmetry.space_group_name_H-M   'P 1'
#
loop_
_entity.id
_entity.type
_entity.pdbx_description
1 polymer ?
#
loop_
_entity_poly.entity_id
_entity_poly.type
_entity_poly.pdbx_seq_one_letter_code
_entity_poly.pdbx_strand_id
1 'polypeptide(L)'
;MAALAPSSQDRWLDLNDVLRDLVAKGYLGQDDAETALTQRRSAVNIQLHPLEFLASLQFDDLKRPGKKLDLETLTAWLAKACGQPYMRIDPLKINVAAVTPLMSYAFAQRHKILAVAVDRESVTIASAQPYVRSWEGDLAHVLKLQIKRVVANPTDIQRMAMEFFRLAKSVSGASASEQKMSNMGNFEQLLKLGASDQEPDANDAHIVNIVDWLFQYAFQQRASDIHIEPRREQGTVRFRIDGVLHNVYQFPAQVIMAIVSRLKSLGRMNVAEKRKPQDGRVKTTTPENREVELRLSTLPTAFGEKMVMRIFDPEVLLKDFDQLGFSSDDLRRWQEMTRQPNGIILVTGPTGSGKTTTLYTTLKKLATSEVNLCTIEDPIEMVEPAFNQMQVQHNIELSFAAGVRALMRQDPDIIMIGEIRDLETAEMAIQAALTGHLVLSTLHTNDAPSAISRMLELGVPHYLLKATILGVMAQRLVRTLCPHCKAPINLNETDWQTLTRPWQAPVPPGAHQAVGCVECRDTGYRGRAGVYEIMVMSDNIKALISADLDLTAMRRQAFKEGTRSLRLSGAQKVSAGLTTLEEVLRVTPQSEQR
;
A
#
# COMPACT_ATOMS: atom_id res chain seq x y z
N MET A 1 -45.33 9.76 -16.80
CA MET A 1 -44.26 9.78 -15.75
C MET A 1 -44.78 9.00 -14.55
N ALA A 2 -44.56 7.70 -14.49
CA ALA A 2 -44.85 6.92 -13.30
C ALA A 2 -43.54 6.62 -12.61
N ALA A 3 -43.20 7.40 -11.58
CA ALA A 3 -42.18 7.03 -10.62
C ALA A 3 -42.54 5.64 -10.07
N LEU A 4 -41.56 4.76 -9.93
CA LEU A 4 -41.71 3.45 -9.30
C LEU A 4 -42.23 3.66 -7.86
N ALA A 5 -43.54 3.71 -7.67
CA ALA A 5 -44.17 3.91 -6.38
C ALA A 5 -43.92 2.67 -5.49
N PRO A 6 -43.73 2.83 -4.17
CA PRO A 6 -43.54 1.70 -3.25
C PRO A 6 -44.84 0.87 -3.21
N SER A 7 -44.84 -0.31 -3.83
CA SER A 7 -45.87 -1.30 -3.65
C SER A 7 -45.70 -1.97 -2.27
N SER A 8 -46.83 -2.26 -1.60
CA SER A 8 -46.85 -2.96 -0.30
C SER A 8 -46.47 -4.45 -0.37
N GLN A 9 -46.22 -4.98 -1.55
CA GLN A 9 -45.80 -6.35 -1.79
C GLN A 9 -44.32 -6.41 -2.24
N ASP A 10 -43.58 -7.39 -1.75
CA ASP A 10 -42.19 -7.68 -2.17
C ASP A 10 -42.10 -7.84 -3.68
N ARG A 11 -41.18 -7.11 -4.30
CA ARG A 11 -40.90 -7.19 -5.73
C ARG A 11 -39.37 -7.30 -5.92
N TRP A 12 -38.96 -8.38 -6.58
CA TRP A 12 -37.58 -8.50 -7.01
C TRP A 12 -37.30 -7.57 -8.19
N LEU A 13 -36.05 -7.05 -8.25
CA LEU A 13 -35.64 -6.19 -9.35
C LEU A 13 -35.67 -6.97 -10.67
N ASP A 14 -36.46 -6.52 -11.63
CA ASP A 14 -36.59 -7.12 -12.95
C ASP A 14 -35.72 -6.39 -13.98
N LEU A 15 -35.11 -7.16 -14.92
CA LEU A 15 -34.24 -6.59 -15.94
C LEU A 15 -34.99 -5.66 -16.91
N ASN A 16 -36.22 -5.99 -17.28
CA ASN A 16 -36.99 -5.17 -18.23
C ASN A 16 -37.28 -3.80 -17.62
N ASP A 17 -37.62 -3.76 -16.33
CA ASP A 17 -37.89 -2.50 -15.63
C ASP A 17 -36.61 -1.66 -15.53
N VAL A 18 -35.46 -2.30 -15.25
CA VAL A 18 -34.13 -1.65 -15.20
C VAL A 18 -33.80 -1.05 -16.56
N LEU A 19 -33.87 -1.83 -17.63
CA LEU A 19 -33.56 -1.37 -18.98
C LEU A 19 -34.44 -0.22 -19.42
N ARG A 20 -35.75 -0.33 -19.19
CA ARG A 20 -36.72 0.73 -19.52
C ARG A 20 -36.38 2.06 -18.84
N ASP A 21 -36.01 2.02 -17.54
CA ASP A 21 -35.65 3.24 -16.81
C ASP A 21 -34.28 3.81 -17.21
N LEU A 22 -33.29 2.94 -17.50
CA LEU A 22 -31.99 3.38 -17.99
C LEU A 22 -32.06 4.05 -19.35
N VAL A 23 -32.86 3.50 -20.30
CA VAL A 23 -33.11 4.11 -21.61
C VAL A 23 -33.89 5.43 -21.45
N ALA A 24 -34.96 5.45 -20.66
CA ALA A 24 -35.76 6.65 -20.43
C ALA A 24 -34.95 7.80 -19.79
N LYS A 25 -33.96 7.47 -18.97
CA LYS A 25 -33.04 8.43 -18.33
C LYS A 25 -31.80 8.72 -19.14
N GLY A 26 -31.60 8.12 -20.32
CA GLY A 26 -30.50 8.38 -21.24
C GLY A 26 -29.12 7.85 -20.77
N TYR A 27 -29.09 6.76 -20.01
CA TYR A 27 -27.86 6.05 -19.65
C TYR A 27 -27.47 5.01 -20.71
N LEU A 28 -28.48 4.41 -21.39
CA LEU A 28 -28.32 3.30 -22.33
C LEU A 28 -29.10 3.58 -23.62
N GLY A 29 -28.62 3.10 -24.75
CA GLY A 29 -29.30 3.14 -26.03
C GLY A 29 -30.40 2.06 -26.13
N GLN A 30 -31.35 2.25 -27.07
CA GLN A 30 -32.43 1.29 -27.31
C GLN A 30 -31.88 -0.03 -27.86
N ASP A 31 -30.91 0.03 -28.78
CA ASP A 31 -30.28 -1.14 -29.41
C ASP A 31 -29.49 -1.98 -28.41
N ASP A 32 -28.80 -1.33 -27.47
CA ASP A 32 -28.08 -2.00 -26.38
C ASP A 32 -29.04 -2.69 -25.42
N ALA A 33 -30.19 -2.08 -25.14
CA ALA A 33 -31.23 -2.67 -24.30
C ALA A 33 -31.84 -3.94 -24.94
N GLU A 34 -32.11 -3.93 -26.25
CA GLU A 34 -32.58 -5.10 -27.01
C GLU A 34 -31.51 -6.22 -27.05
N THR A 35 -30.25 -5.84 -27.20
CA THR A 35 -29.11 -6.77 -27.14
C THR A 35 -29.03 -7.45 -25.78
N ALA A 36 -29.18 -6.69 -24.68
CA ALA A 36 -29.18 -7.23 -23.32
C ALA A 36 -30.31 -8.25 -23.10
N LEU A 37 -31.53 -7.95 -23.56
CA LEU A 37 -32.67 -8.88 -23.47
C LEU A 37 -32.43 -10.18 -24.22
N THR A 38 -31.76 -10.12 -25.37
CA THR A 38 -31.43 -11.28 -26.18
C THR A 38 -30.39 -12.16 -25.50
N GLN A 39 -29.33 -11.55 -24.94
CA GLN A 39 -28.24 -12.26 -24.28
C GLN A 39 -28.62 -12.87 -22.93
N ARG A 40 -29.65 -12.38 -22.24
CA ARG A 40 -30.11 -12.91 -20.96
C ARG A 40 -30.74 -14.33 -21.05
N ARG A 41 -31.07 -14.79 -22.22
CA ARG A 41 -31.73 -16.10 -22.42
C ARG A 41 -30.89 -17.33 -22.05
N SER A 42 -29.58 -17.17 -21.81
CA SER A 42 -28.74 -18.28 -21.34
C SER A 42 -29.03 -18.63 -19.87
N ALA A 43 -29.01 -19.92 -19.53
CA ALA A 43 -29.29 -20.39 -18.17
C ALA A 43 -28.39 -19.78 -17.08
N VAL A 44 -27.13 -19.47 -17.42
CA VAL A 44 -26.16 -18.83 -16.50
C VAL A 44 -26.55 -17.37 -16.27
N ASN A 45 -26.93 -16.65 -17.30
CA ASN A 45 -27.26 -15.22 -17.22
C ASN A 45 -28.58 -14.95 -16.47
N ILE A 46 -29.51 -15.89 -16.48
CA ILE A 46 -30.80 -15.76 -15.77
C ILE A 46 -30.61 -15.70 -14.24
N GLN A 47 -29.60 -16.38 -13.70
CA GLN A 47 -29.36 -16.42 -12.26
C GLN A 47 -28.63 -15.19 -11.71
N LEU A 48 -27.98 -14.40 -12.57
CA LEU A 48 -27.26 -13.20 -12.15
C LEU A 48 -28.23 -12.09 -11.71
N HIS A 49 -27.78 -11.27 -10.79
CA HIS A 49 -28.49 -10.03 -10.45
C HIS A 49 -28.60 -9.13 -11.71
N PRO A 50 -29.73 -8.46 -11.99
CA PRO A 50 -29.88 -7.63 -13.20
C PRO A 50 -28.75 -6.63 -13.42
N LEU A 51 -28.25 -5.98 -12.36
CA LEU A 51 -27.13 -5.04 -12.46
C LEU A 51 -25.80 -5.71 -12.76
N GLU A 52 -25.54 -6.89 -12.19
CA GLU A 52 -24.31 -7.68 -12.48
C GLU A 52 -24.28 -8.10 -13.94
N PHE A 53 -25.42 -8.59 -14.42
CA PHE A 53 -25.56 -8.96 -15.81
C PHE A 53 -25.31 -7.78 -16.76
N LEU A 54 -25.94 -6.62 -16.51
CA LEU A 54 -25.73 -5.43 -17.34
C LEU A 54 -24.30 -4.92 -17.29
N ALA A 55 -23.66 -4.91 -16.13
CA ALA A 55 -22.26 -4.52 -15.99
C ALA A 55 -21.30 -5.43 -16.78
N SER A 56 -21.63 -6.74 -16.87
CA SER A 56 -20.81 -7.71 -17.62
C SER A 56 -20.81 -7.45 -19.13
N LEU A 57 -21.81 -6.78 -19.67
CA LEU A 57 -21.94 -6.46 -21.10
C LEU A 57 -21.09 -5.25 -21.53
N GLN A 58 -20.56 -4.48 -20.57
CA GLN A 58 -19.63 -3.36 -20.84
C GLN A 58 -20.16 -2.31 -21.84
N PHE A 59 -21.45 -2.01 -21.79
CA PHE A 59 -22.05 -0.96 -22.60
C PHE A 59 -21.48 0.43 -22.26
N ASP A 60 -21.54 1.37 -23.23
CA ASP A 60 -21.10 2.74 -23.02
C ASP A 60 -22.13 3.52 -22.17
N ASP A 61 -21.63 4.32 -21.23
CA ASP A 61 -22.46 5.26 -20.47
C ASP A 61 -22.71 6.52 -21.29
N LEU A 62 -23.92 6.65 -21.86
CA LEU A 62 -24.27 7.79 -22.70
C LEU A 62 -24.23 9.14 -21.97
N LYS A 63 -24.30 9.14 -20.63
CA LYS A 63 -24.17 10.35 -19.81
C LYS A 63 -22.72 10.74 -19.53
N ARG A 64 -21.78 9.80 -19.67
CA ARG A 64 -20.36 10.02 -19.41
C ARG A 64 -19.55 9.45 -20.57
N PRO A 65 -19.41 10.21 -21.67
CA PRO A 65 -18.69 9.74 -22.86
C PRO A 65 -17.29 9.18 -22.53
N GLY A 66 -16.98 8.01 -23.09
CA GLY A 66 -15.72 7.31 -22.84
C GLY A 66 -15.67 6.47 -21.56
N LYS A 67 -16.78 6.35 -20.80
CA LYS A 67 -16.90 5.43 -19.66
C LYS A 67 -17.92 4.33 -19.96
N LYS A 68 -17.68 3.14 -19.37
CA LYS A 68 -18.60 2.02 -19.44
C LYS A 68 -19.61 2.07 -18.28
N LEU A 69 -20.79 1.48 -18.47
CA LEU A 69 -21.78 1.25 -17.42
C LEU A 69 -21.26 0.15 -16.48
N ASP A 70 -20.46 0.54 -15.52
CA ASP A 70 -19.97 -0.35 -14.47
C ASP A 70 -21.04 -0.62 -13.40
N LEU A 71 -20.79 -1.66 -12.58
CA LEU A 71 -21.73 -2.10 -11.54
C LEU A 71 -21.96 -1.01 -10.48
N GLU A 72 -20.96 -0.20 -10.17
CA GLU A 72 -21.08 0.90 -9.21
C GLU A 72 -22.00 2.01 -9.73
N THR A 73 -21.86 2.37 -11.01
CA THR A 73 -22.74 3.35 -11.68
C THR A 73 -24.18 2.88 -11.68
N LEU A 74 -24.41 1.60 -12.01
CA LEU A 74 -25.73 0.99 -12.01
C LEU A 74 -26.32 0.91 -10.60
N THR A 75 -25.52 0.63 -9.58
CA THR A 75 -25.96 0.59 -8.18
C THR A 75 -26.34 1.99 -7.67
N ALA A 76 -25.53 3.00 -7.98
CA ALA A 76 -25.83 4.39 -7.63
C ALA A 76 -27.09 4.90 -8.36
N TRP A 77 -27.29 4.50 -9.63
CA TRP A 77 -28.54 4.75 -10.34
C TRP A 77 -29.74 4.11 -9.62
N LEU A 78 -29.62 2.82 -9.20
CA LEU A 78 -30.69 2.11 -8.50
C LEU A 78 -31.05 2.81 -7.18
N ALA A 79 -30.07 3.21 -6.40
CA ALA A 79 -30.27 3.94 -5.15
C ALA A 79 -31.09 5.23 -5.37
N LYS A 80 -30.74 6.01 -6.40
CA LYS A 80 -31.47 7.21 -6.79
C LYS A 80 -32.87 6.89 -7.29
N ALA A 81 -33.04 5.79 -8.05
CA ALA A 81 -34.35 5.40 -8.59
C ALA A 81 -35.34 4.96 -7.50
N CYS A 82 -34.87 4.33 -6.43
CA CYS A 82 -35.71 3.87 -5.31
C CYS A 82 -35.75 4.86 -4.13
N GLY A 83 -35.07 6.00 -4.20
CA GLY A 83 -35.02 7.02 -3.14
C GLY A 83 -34.32 6.57 -1.85
N GLN A 84 -33.38 5.63 -1.93
CA GLN A 84 -32.59 5.17 -0.80
C GLN A 84 -31.14 5.65 -0.92
N PRO A 85 -30.43 5.84 0.21
CA PRO A 85 -29.02 6.20 0.17
C PRO A 85 -28.17 5.14 -0.55
N TYR A 86 -27.28 5.57 -1.42
CA TYR A 86 -26.24 4.71 -1.98
C TYR A 86 -25.12 4.54 -0.98
N MET A 87 -24.67 3.31 -0.79
CA MET A 87 -23.50 2.99 0.03
C MET A 87 -22.59 2.02 -0.70
N ARG A 88 -21.36 2.43 -0.90
CA ARG A 88 -20.33 1.49 -1.29
C ARG A 88 -19.74 0.86 -0.02
N ILE A 89 -19.71 -0.47 0.01
CA ILE A 89 -19.22 -1.21 1.18
C ILE A 89 -17.70 -1.07 1.25
N ASP A 90 -17.20 -0.43 2.32
CA ASP A 90 -15.78 -0.39 2.67
C ASP A 90 -15.55 -1.30 3.89
N PRO A 91 -14.96 -2.49 3.69
CA PRO A 91 -14.78 -3.45 4.77
C PRO A 91 -13.95 -2.91 5.96
N LEU A 92 -13.04 -1.96 5.70
CA LEU A 92 -12.21 -1.35 6.76
C LEU A 92 -13.00 -0.42 7.69
N LYS A 93 -14.20 0.04 7.26
CA LYS A 93 -15.08 0.89 8.07
C LYS A 93 -16.15 0.11 8.83
N ILE A 94 -16.30 -1.19 8.56
CA ILE A 94 -17.32 -2.02 9.18
C ILE A 94 -16.73 -2.73 10.40
N ASN A 95 -17.37 -2.54 11.56
CA ASN A 95 -17.04 -3.34 12.74
C ASN A 95 -17.67 -4.72 12.61
N VAL A 96 -16.93 -5.66 12.00
CA VAL A 96 -17.40 -7.02 11.72
C VAL A 96 -17.87 -7.75 12.98
N ALA A 97 -17.17 -7.57 14.11
CA ALA A 97 -17.55 -8.19 15.37
C ALA A 97 -18.90 -7.67 15.92
N ALA A 98 -19.26 -6.43 15.61
CA ALA A 98 -20.53 -5.85 16.05
C ALA A 98 -21.70 -6.19 15.11
N VAL A 99 -21.45 -6.37 13.81
CA VAL A 99 -22.56 -6.57 12.84
C VAL A 99 -22.89 -8.03 12.57
N THR A 100 -21.93 -8.96 12.70
CA THR A 100 -22.17 -10.39 12.43
C THR A 100 -23.10 -11.10 13.42
N PRO A 101 -23.20 -10.73 14.72
CA PRO A 101 -24.15 -11.33 15.64
C PRO A 101 -25.62 -10.92 15.38
N LEU A 102 -25.85 -9.88 14.59
CA LEU A 102 -27.19 -9.32 14.38
C LEU A 102 -28.12 -10.21 13.55
N MET A 103 -27.56 -11.09 12.72
CA MET A 103 -28.32 -12.05 11.91
C MET A 103 -27.47 -13.28 11.59
N SER A 104 -28.10 -14.39 11.23
CA SER A 104 -27.38 -15.58 10.77
C SER A 104 -26.90 -15.42 9.30
N TYR A 105 -25.84 -16.15 8.94
CA TYR A 105 -25.37 -16.19 7.54
C TYR A 105 -26.47 -16.66 6.59
N ALA A 106 -27.23 -17.69 6.99
CA ALA A 106 -28.33 -18.21 6.19
C ALA A 106 -29.42 -17.16 5.93
N PHE A 107 -29.73 -16.31 6.91
CA PHE A 107 -30.67 -15.21 6.78
C PHE A 107 -30.12 -14.13 5.83
N ALA A 108 -28.89 -13.71 6.03
CA ALA A 108 -28.21 -12.73 5.18
C ALA A 108 -28.15 -13.20 3.70
N GLN A 109 -27.80 -14.46 3.47
CA GLN A 109 -27.71 -15.07 2.15
C GLN A 109 -29.10 -15.20 1.48
N ARG A 110 -30.10 -15.65 2.23
CA ARG A 110 -31.48 -15.83 1.72
C ARG A 110 -32.07 -14.51 1.22
N HIS A 111 -31.86 -13.43 1.97
CA HIS A 111 -32.44 -12.12 1.67
C HIS A 111 -31.48 -11.22 0.88
N LYS A 112 -30.25 -11.67 0.60
CA LYS A 112 -29.19 -10.92 -0.10
C LYS A 112 -28.94 -9.56 0.53
N ILE A 113 -28.78 -9.55 1.87
CA ILE A 113 -28.56 -8.37 2.70
C ILE A 113 -27.30 -8.52 3.56
N LEU A 114 -26.79 -7.38 4.03
CA LEU A 114 -25.64 -7.35 4.93
C LEU A 114 -25.80 -6.20 5.93
N ALA A 115 -25.63 -6.48 7.22
CA ALA A 115 -25.49 -5.42 8.22
C ALA A 115 -24.12 -4.76 8.06
N VAL A 116 -24.12 -3.44 7.91
CA VAL A 116 -22.90 -2.65 7.63
C VAL A 116 -22.55 -1.66 8.74
N ALA A 117 -23.50 -1.30 9.57
CA ALA A 117 -23.27 -0.50 10.77
C ALA A 117 -24.35 -0.78 11.81
N VAL A 118 -24.01 -0.62 13.08
CA VAL A 118 -24.95 -0.70 14.21
C VAL A 118 -24.56 0.33 15.25
N ASP A 119 -25.56 1.02 15.78
CA ASP A 119 -25.45 1.90 16.93
C ASP A 119 -26.48 1.50 18.01
N ARG A 120 -26.62 2.30 19.06
CA ARG A 120 -27.52 1.97 20.18
C ARG A 120 -28.99 1.96 19.80
N GLU A 121 -29.38 2.65 18.75
CA GLU A 121 -30.77 2.89 18.36
C GLU A 121 -31.11 2.30 16.98
N SER A 122 -30.11 2.07 16.14
CA SER A 122 -30.34 1.69 14.75
C SER A 122 -29.32 0.70 14.20
N VAL A 123 -29.74 -0.05 13.19
CA VAL A 123 -28.89 -0.91 12.36
C VAL A 123 -29.03 -0.50 10.89
N THR A 124 -27.89 -0.34 10.21
CA THR A 124 -27.86 -0.07 8.77
C THR A 124 -27.68 -1.37 8.01
N ILE A 125 -28.64 -1.68 7.12
CA ILE A 125 -28.65 -2.88 6.29
C ILE A 125 -28.46 -2.50 4.83
N ALA A 126 -27.42 -3.05 4.21
CA ALA A 126 -27.17 -2.94 2.78
C ALA A 126 -27.95 -4.03 2.02
N SER A 127 -28.63 -3.62 0.94
CA SER A 127 -29.36 -4.50 0.04
C SER A 127 -29.19 -4.06 -1.41
N ALA A 128 -29.14 -5.02 -2.33
CA ALA A 128 -29.23 -4.77 -3.78
C ALA A 128 -30.67 -4.98 -4.31
N GLN A 129 -31.62 -5.34 -3.43
CA GLN A 129 -33.04 -5.56 -3.74
C GLN A 129 -33.88 -4.57 -2.94
N PRO A 130 -33.93 -3.28 -3.33
CA PRO A 130 -34.53 -2.22 -2.53
C PRO A 130 -36.06 -2.35 -2.37
N TYR A 131 -36.72 -3.16 -3.21
CA TYR A 131 -38.17 -3.36 -3.16
C TYR A 131 -38.58 -4.61 -2.37
N VAL A 132 -37.64 -5.42 -1.87
CA VAL A 132 -37.90 -6.57 -1.00
C VAL A 132 -37.80 -6.11 0.46
N ARG A 133 -38.92 -6.22 1.21
CA ARG A 133 -39.07 -5.71 2.59
C ARG A 133 -39.52 -6.75 3.60
N SER A 134 -39.91 -7.95 3.19
CA SER A 134 -40.43 -9.00 4.08
C SER A 134 -39.55 -9.33 5.28
N TRP A 135 -38.22 -9.18 5.12
CA TRP A 135 -37.26 -9.44 6.17
C TRP A 135 -37.18 -8.34 7.25
N GLU A 136 -37.70 -7.13 6.99
CA GLU A 136 -37.54 -5.99 7.91
C GLU A 136 -38.30 -6.21 9.22
N GLY A 137 -39.54 -6.71 9.14
CA GLY A 137 -40.36 -6.95 10.32
C GLY A 137 -39.75 -7.97 11.28
N ASP A 138 -39.26 -9.08 10.74
CA ASP A 138 -38.66 -10.14 11.52
C ASP A 138 -37.36 -9.64 12.19
N LEU A 139 -36.52 -8.95 11.45
CA LEU A 139 -35.26 -8.44 11.95
C LEU A 139 -35.46 -7.33 12.99
N ALA A 140 -36.37 -6.40 12.76
CA ALA A 140 -36.71 -5.33 13.70
C ALA A 140 -37.26 -5.89 15.03
N HIS A 141 -38.10 -6.93 14.96
CA HIS A 141 -38.66 -7.58 16.14
C HIS A 141 -37.56 -8.27 16.99
N VAL A 142 -36.62 -8.94 16.35
CA VAL A 142 -35.52 -9.64 17.04
C VAL A 142 -34.53 -8.65 17.63
N LEU A 143 -34.10 -7.64 16.87
CA LEU A 143 -33.05 -6.72 17.28
C LEU A 143 -33.55 -5.59 18.19
N LYS A 144 -34.83 -5.23 18.12
CA LYS A 144 -35.43 -4.06 18.79
C LYS A 144 -34.70 -2.75 18.43
N LEU A 145 -34.18 -2.65 17.22
CA LEU A 145 -33.46 -1.51 16.67
C LEU A 145 -34.19 -0.97 15.44
N GLN A 146 -34.04 0.32 15.17
CA GLN A 146 -34.54 0.93 13.94
C GLN A 146 -33.71 0.45 12.75
N ILE A 147 -34.37 -0.02 11.70
CA ILE A 147 -33.67 -0.45 10.47
C ILE A 147 -33.51 0.75 9.54
N LYS A 148 -32.26 1.08 9.22
CA LYS A 148 -31.88 2.02 8.16
C LYS A 148 -31.45 1.22 6.93
N ARG A 149 -31.95 1.57 5.75
CA ARG A 149 -31.63 0.85 4.51
C ARG A 149 -30.70 1.65 3.65
N VAL A 150 -29.77 0.95 3.02
CA VAL A 150 -28.88 1.51 1.98
C VAL A 150 -28.80 0.55 0.81
N VAL A 151 -28.65 1.10 -0.40
CA VAL A 151 -28.42 0.31 -1.60
C VAL A 151 -26.92 0.16 -1.81
N ALA A 152 -26.48 -1.09 -1.97
CA ALA A 152 -25.08 -1.41 -2.22
C ALA A 152 -24.92 -2.44 -3.34
N ASN A 153 -23.71 -2.56 -3.83
CA ASN A 153 -23.33 -3.47 -4.90
C ASN A 153 -23.64 -4.94 -4.53
N PRO A 154 -24.41 -5.67 -5.37
CA PRO A 154 -24.80 -7.05 -5.07
C PRO A 154 -23.62 -8.00 -4.90
N THR A 155 -22.59 -7.88 -5.72
CA THR A 155 -21.37 -8.70 -5.62
C THR A 155 -20.64 -8.45 -4.30
N ASP A 156 -20.54 -7.19 -3.88
CA ASP A 156 -19.89 -6.84 -2.59
C ASP A 156 -20.70 -7.35 -1.40
N ILE A 157 -22.04 -7.23 -1.43
CA ILE A 157 -22.89 -7.78 -0.38
C ILE A 157 -22.66 -9.27 -0.21
N GLN A 158 -22.63 -10.05 -1.29
CA GLN A 158 -22.44 -11.50 -1.23
C GLN A 158 -21.04 -11.88 -0.76
N ARG A 159 -20.02 -11.24 -1.32
CA ARG A 159 -18.61 -11.46 -0.96
C ARG A 159 -18.36 -11.14 0.51
N MET A 160 -18.75 -9.93 0.95
CA MET A 160 -18.53 -9.48 2.32
C MET A 160 -19.35 -10.29 3.34
N ALA A 161 -20.58 -10.70 3.00
CA ALA A 161 -21.35 -11.61 3.86
C ALA A 161 -20.58 -12.91 4.10
N MET A 162 -20.07 -13.55 3.05
CA MET A 162 -19.30 -14.79 3.18
C MET A 162 -18.04 -14.57 4.03
N GLU A 163 -17.27 -13.52 3.76
CA GLU A 163 -16.03 -13.21 4.46
C GLU A 163 -16.26 -12.89 5.93
N PHE A 164 -17.23 -12.02 6.26
CA PHE A 164 -17.50 -11.60 7.63
C PHE A 164 -18.01 -12.73 8.50
N PHE A 165 -18.95 -13.53 8.01
CA PHE A 165 -19.46 -14.67 8.77
C PHE A 165 -18.44 -15.80 8.90
N ARG A 166 -17.59 -16.03 7.89
CA ARG A 166 -16.48 -16.99 7.99
C ARG A 166 -15.46 -16.56 9.04
N LEU A 167 -15.08 -15.28 9.05
CA LEU A 167 -14.17 -14.71 10.03
C LEU A 167 -14.78 -14.79 11.45
N ALA A 168 -16.03 -14.35 11.63
CA ALA A 168 -16.71 -14.40 12.91
C ALA A 168 -16.81 -15.84 13.46
N LYS A 169 -17.07 -16.82 12.61
CA LYS A 169 -17.08 -18.25 12.97
C LYS A 169 -15.70 -18.73 13.40
N SER A 170 -14.65 -18.32 12.72
CA SER A 170 -13.27 -18.68 13.09
C SER A 170 -12.86 -18.04 14.41
N VAL A 171 -13.19 -16.76 14.63
CA VAL A 171 -12.92 -16.07 15.91
C VAL A 171 -13.68 -16.73 17.07
N SER A 172 -14.97 -17.03 16.89
CA SER A 172 -15.79 -17.71 17.91
C SER A 172 -15.28 -19.14 18.19
N GLY A 173 -14.83 -19.86 17.15
CA GLY A 173 -14.27 -21.21 17.29
C GLY A 173 -12.94 -21.18 18.05
N ALA A 174 -12.05 -20.26 17.73
CA ALA A 174 -10.78 -20.07 18.42
C ALA A 174 -10.97 -19.68 19.91
N SER A 175 -12.03 -18.92 20.23
CA SER A 175 -12.38 -18.55 21.60
C SER A 175 -13.14 -19.67 22.35
N ALA A 176 -13.89 -20.52 21.65
CA ALA A 176 -14.74 -21.58 22.25
C ALA A 176 -13.99 -22.89 22.52
N SER A 177 -12.83 -23.12 21.90
CA SER A 177 -11.98 -24.28 22.21
C SER A 177 -11.58 -24.33 23.70
N GLU A 178 -11.54 -23.19 24.37
CA GLU A 178 -11.30 -23.09 25.81
C GLU A 178 -12.55 -23.40 26.67
N GLN A 179 -13.75 -22.97 26.24
CA GLN A 179 -14.97 -23.20 27.01
C GLN A 179 -15.44 -24.68 27.04
N LYS A 180 -15.09 -25.47 26.02
CA LYS A 180 -15.39 -26.90 26.01
C LYS A 180 -14.53 -27.70 26.99
N MET A 181 -13.34 -27.21 27.34
CA MET A 181 -12.50 -27.85 28.37
C MET A 181 -12.90 -27.46 29.81
N SER A 182 -13.59 -26.33 30.01
CA SER A 182 -14.02 -25.89 31.33
C SER A 182 -15.30 -26.56 31.87
N ASN A 183 -16.09 -27.24 31.01
CA ASN A 183 -17.35 -27.88 31.37
C ASN A 183 -17.28 -29.42 31.62
N MET A 184 -16.08 -30.00 31.58
CA MET A 184 -15.88 -31.40 31.95
C MET A 184 -14.84 -31.49 33.07
N GLY A 185 -15.29 -31.41 34.32
CA GLY A 185 -14.38 -31.69 35.41
C GLY A 185 -14.98 -31.51 36.78
N ASN A 186 -14.93 -32.56 37.61
CA ASN A 186 -15.25 -32.57 39.03
C ASN A 186 -14.33 -31.61 39.82
N PHE A 187 -14.89 -30.99 40.87
CA PHE A 187 -14.29 -29.97 41.72
C PHE A 187 -12.92 -30.35 42.35
N GLU A 188 -12.59 -31.64 42.45
CA GLU A 188 -11.28 -32.12 42.91
C GLU A 188 -10.13 -32.01 41.90
N GLN A 189 -10.43 -31.92 40.60
CA GLN A 189 -9.41 -31.66 39.56
C GLN A 189 -9.06 -30.18 39.43
N LEU A 190 -9.96 -29.28 39.82
CA LEU A 190 -9.74 -27.82 39.83
C LEU A 190 -8.66 -27.37 40.83
N LEU A 191 -8.45 -28.10 41.91
CA LEU A 191 -7.40 -27.80 42.90
C LEU A 191 -6.00 -28.25 42.48
N LYS A 192 -5.87 -29.11 41.46
CA LYS A 192 -4.58 -29.54 40.87
C LYS A 192 -4.20 -28.82 39.58
N LEU A 193 -5.11 -28.04 39.02
CA LEU A 193 -4.92 -27.31 37.75
C LEU A 193 -4.65 -25.80 37.92
N GLY A 194 -4.13 -25.41 39.08
CA GLY A 194 -3.68 -24.03 39.32
C GLY A 194 -2.42 -23.61 38.56
N ALA A 195 -2.19 -24.11 37.35
CA ALA A 195 -1.16 -23.61 36.42
C ALA A 195 -1.25 -24.37 35.08
N SER A 196 -2.25 -24.09 34.27
CA SER A 196 -2.11 -24.34 32.84
C SER A 196 -2.75 -23.17 32.07
N ASP A 197 -1.95 -22.12 31.88
CA ASP A 197 -2.12 -21.16 30.79
C ASP A 197 -1.89 -21.92 29.45
N GLN A 198 -2.84 -22.75 29.03
CA GLN A 198 -2.82 -23.33 27.72
C GLN A 198 -3.30 -22.24 26.74
N GLU A 199 -2.31 -21.58 26.10
CA GLU A 199 -2.56 -20.72 24.96
C GLU A 199 -3.24 -21.54 23.85
N PRO A 200 -4.18 -20.95 23.07
CA PRO A 200 -4.77 -21.61 21.89
C PRO A 200 -3.65 -22.13 20.99
N ASP A 201 -3.77 -23.39 20.54
CA ASP A 201 -2.73 -24.00 19.69
C ASP A 201 -2.58 -23.21 18.39
N ALA A 202 -1.34 -22.84 18.07
CA ALA A 202 -0.99 -22.19 16.82
C ALA A 202 -1.41 -22.96 15.56
N ASN A 203 -1.67 -24.26 15.69
CA ASN A 203 -2.14 -25.14 14.62
C ASN A 203 -3.66 -25.37 14.64
N ASP A 204 -4.41 -24.71 15.51
CA ASP A 204 -5.86 -24.73 15.47
C ASP A 204 -6.34 -24.26 14.09
N ALA A 205 -7.24 -25.03 13.47
CA ALA A 205 -7.78 -24.71 12.14
C ALA A 205 -8.43 -23.32 12.08
N HIS A 206 -8.97 -22.84 13.19
CA HIS A 206 -9.54 -21.49 13.26
C HIS A 206 -8.45 -20.41 13.21
N ILE A 207 -7.32 -20.60 13.89
CA ILE A 207 -6.17 -19.69 13.85
C ILE A 207 -5.54 -19.68 12.47
N VAL A 208 -5.37 -20.84 11.84
CA VAL A 208 -4.88 -20.95 10.46
C VAL A 208 -5.77 -20.14 9.52
N ASN A 209 -7.09 -20.33 9.59
CA ASN A 209 -8.05 -19.60 8.75
C ASN A 209 -8.00 -18.08 8.97
N ILE A 210 -7.77 -17.60 10.19
CA ILE A 210 -7.62 -16.18 10.50
C ILE A 210 -6.34 -15.62 9.87
N VAL A 211 -5.22 -16.33 9.98
CA VAL A 211 -3.93 -15.91 9.38
C VAL A 211 -4.02 -15.87 7.86
N ASP A 212 -4.62 -16.88 7.23
CA ASP A 212 -4.83 -16.92 5.78
C ASP A 212 -5.72 -15.75 5.32
N TRP A 213 -6.81 -15.49 6.06
CA TRP A 213 -7.65 -14.34 5.80
C TRP A 213 -6.88 -13.02 5.91
N LEU A 214 -6.06 -12.84 6.96
CA LEU A 214 -5.24 -11.64 7.14
C LEU A 214 -4.33 -11.38 5.94
N PHE A 215 -3.67 -12.40 5.42
CA PHE A 215 -2.80 -12.27 4.27
C PHE A 215 -3.57 -11.91 3.01
N GLN A 216 -4.62 -12.69 2.68
CA GLN A 216 -5.44 -12.43 1.50
C GLN A 216 -6.05 -11.02 1.54
N TYR A 217 -6.54 -10.62 2.71
CA TYR A 217 -7.15 -9.31 2.88
C TYR A 217 -6.12 -8.19 2.76
N ALA A 218 -4.92 -8.35 3.31
CA ALA A 218 -3.83 -7.38 3.16
C ALA A 218 -3.41 -7.20 1.69
N PHE A 219 -3.33 -8.28 0.92
CA PHE A 219 -3.01 -8.23 -0.51
C PHE A 219 -4.11 -7.52 -1.30
N GLN A 220 -5.38 -7.86 -1.10
CA GLN A 220 -6.51 -7.19 -1.74
C GLN A 220 -6.54 -5.69 -1.43
N GLN A 221 -6.19 -5.31 -0.21
CA GLN A 221 -6.12 -3.93 0.23
C GLN A 221 -4.83 -3.22 -0.18
N ARG A 222 -3.88 -3.91 -0.82
CA ARG A 222 -2.56 -3.38 -1.22
C ARG A 222 -1.79 -2.79 -0.03
N ALA A 223 -1.87 -3.48 1.10
CA ALA A 223 -1.14 -3.09 2.29
C ALA A 223 0.37 -3.26 2.08
N SER A 224 1.16 -2.33 2.57
CA SER A 224 2.62 -2.47 2.61
C SER A 224 3.10 -3.17 3.88
N ASP A 225 2.37 -2.98 4.99
CA ASP A 225 2.71 -3.58 6.28
C ASP A 225 1.43 -4.01 7.02
N ILE A 226 1.51 -5.12 7.73
CA ILE A 226 0.49 -5.61 8.66
C ILE A 226 1.04 -5.44 10.08
N HIS A 227 0.32 -4.74 10.93
CA HIS A 227 0.67 -4.56 12.34
C HIS A 227 -0.30 -5.35 13.22
N ILE A 228 0.21 -6.22 14.08
CA ILE A 228 -0.55 -6.93 15.11
C ILE A 228 -0.09 -6.40 16.45
N GLU A 229 -1.01 -5.76 17.17
CA GLU A 229 -0.70 -4.99 18.36
C GLU A 229 -1.51 -5.51 19.56
N PRO A 230 -0.90 -6.29 20.47
CA PRO A 230 -1.59 -6.76 21.67
C PRO A 230 -1.95 -5.59 22.58
N ARG A 231 -3.10 -5.71 23.25
CA ARG A 231 -3.59 -4.83 24.32
C ARG A 231 -4.15 -5.69 25.44
N ARG A 232 -4.55 -5.07 26.54
CA ARG A 232 -4.96 -5.77 27.76
C ARG A 232 -6.12 -6.75 27.54
N GLU A 233 -7.17 -6.34 26.87
CA GLU A 233 -8.38 -7.15 26.66
C GLU A 233 -8.54 -7.60 25.22
N GLN A 234 -8.16 -6.76 24.28
CA GLN A 234 -8.27 -7.00 22.85
C GLN A 234 -7.01 -6.52 22.14
N GLY A 235 -6.55 -7.23 21.12
CA GLY A 235 -5.48 -6.74 20.28
C GLY A 235 -6.01 -6.19 18.97
N THR A 236 -5.30 -5.20 18.41
CA THR A 236 -5.69 -4.50 17.19
C THR A 236 -4.80 -4.93 16.03
N VAL A 237 -5.41 -5.26 14.92
CA VAL A 237 -4.73 -5.44 13.63
C VAL A 237 -4.91 -4.17 12.80
N ARG A 238 -3.81 -3.64 12.27
CA ARG A 238 -3.80 -2.47 11.39
C ARG A 238 -3.01 -2.74 10.14
N PHE A 239 -3.46 -2.21 9.03
CA PHE A 239 -2.73 -2.23 7.76
C PHE A 239 -2.16 -0.85 7.45
N ARG A 240 -0.93 -0.81 6.95
CA ARG A 240 -0.39 0.40 6.34
C ARG A 240 -0.68 0.37 4.84
N ILE A 241 -1.43 1.34 4.37
CA ILE A 241 -1.84 1.48 2.97
C ILE A 241 -1.46 2.89 2.51
N ASP A 242 -0.71 3.00 1.42
CA ASP A 242 -0.19 4.27 0.90
C ASP A 242 0.45 5.16 1.98
N GLY A 243 1.14 4.53 2.96
CA GLY A 243 1.85 5.18 4.06
C GLY A 243 1.00 5.48 5.30
N VAL A 244 -0.32 5.30 5.27
CA VAL A 244 -1.25 5.55 6.38
C VAL A 244 -1.68 4.25 7.04
N LEU A 245 -1.78 4.24 8.39
CA LEU A 245 -2.29 3.10 9.16
C LEU A 245 -3.81 3.14 9.24
N HIS A 246 -4.45 2.03 8.89
CA HIS A 246 -5.89 1.81 8.97
C HIS A 246 -6.20 0.66 9.94
N ASN A 247 -7.18 0.85 10.81
CA ASN A 247 -7.68 -0.23 11.66
C ASN A 247 -8.40 -1.26 10.77
N VAL A 248 -8.14 -2.55 11.02
CA VAL A 248 -8.71 -3.66 10.25
C VAL A 248 -9.65 -4.47 11.12
N TYR A 249 -9.15 -4.96 12.25
CA TYR A 249 -9.92 -5.81 13.14
C TYR A 249 -9.40 -5.75 14.57
N GLN A 250 -10.28 -6.07 15.54
CA GLN A 250 -9.92 -6.27 16.94
C GLN A 250 -10.23 -7.70 17.34
N PHE A 251 -9.22 -8.42 17.79
CA PHE A 251 -9.33 -9.78 18.26
C PHE A 251 -9.21 -9.85 19.79
N PRO A 252 -9.83 -10.83 20.46
CA PRO A 252 -9.54 -11.14 21.86
C PRO A 252 -8.03 -11.36 22.08
N ALA A 253 -7.52 -10.99 23.26
CA ALA A 253 -6.08 -11.04 23.54
C ALA A 253 -5.49 -12.44 23.31
N GLN A 254 -6.19 -13.50 23.68
CA GLN A 254 -5.76 -14.89 23.48
C GLN A 254 -5.65 -15.26 21.99
N VAL A 255 -6.61 -14.83 21.17
CA VAL A 255 -6.57 -15.04 19.72
C VAL A 255 -5.38 -14.33 19.09
N ILE A 256 -5.06 -13.10 19.55
CA ILE A 256 -3.86 -12.37 19.11
C ILE A 256 -2.58 -13.14 19.44
N MET A 257 -2.47 -13.70 20.65
CA MET A 257 -1.29 -14.48 21.03
C MET A 257 -1.13 -15.72 20.16
N ALA A 258 -2.23 -16.43 19.87
CA ALA A 258 -2.22 -17.60 18.98
C ALA A 258 -1.86 -17.23 17.54
N ILE A 259 -2.38 -16.10 17.01
CA ILE A 259 -2.01 -15.57 15.69
C ILE A 259 -0.51 -15.28 15.63
N VAL A 260 0.05 -14.59 16.65
CA VAL A 260 1.48 -14.29 16.71
C VAL A 260 2.31 -15.57 16.77
N SER A 261 1.90 -16.55 17.60
CA SER A 261 2.57 -17.85 17.71
C SER A 261 2.55 -18.61 16.35
N ARG A 262 1.42 -18.61 15.64
CA ARG A 262 1.31 -19.19 14.30
C ARG A 262 2.24 -18.50 13.30
N LEU A 263 2.27 -17.18 13.28
CA LEU A 263 3.12 -16.40 12.40
C LEU A 263 4.62 -16.61 12.71
N LYS A 264 4.99 -16.72 13.99
CA LYS A 264 6.37 -17.08 14.39
C LYS A 264 6.76 -18.46 13.86
N SER A 265 5.86 -19.45 13.97
CA SER A 265 6.07 -20.79 13.40
C SER A 265 6.27 -20.74 11.89
N LEU A 266 5.42 -20.02 11.16
CA LEU A 266 5.56 -19.83 9.70
C LEU A 266 6.87 -19.12 9.34
N GLY A 267 7.28 -18.12 10.15
CA GLY A 267 8.50 -17.34 9.96
C GLY A 267 9.78 -18.04 10.45
N ARG A 268 9.68 -19.29 10.93
CA ARG A 268 10.80 -20.07 11.50
C ARG A 268 11.48 -19.38 12.69
N MET A 269 10.69 -18.66 13.50
CA MET A 269 11.14 -18.04 14.75
C MET A 269 10.94 -18.98 15.94
N ASN A 270 11.61 -18.70 17.04
CA ASN A 270 11.41 -19.45 18.30
C ASN A 270 10.10 -19.02 18.95
N VAL A 271 9.08 -19.88 18.91
CA VAL A 271 7.74 -19.63 19.48
C VAL A 271 7.77 -19.51 21.00
N ALA A 272 8.66 -20.25 21.66
CA ALA A 272 8.78 -20.25 23.12
C ALA A 272 9.46 -18.99 23.70
N GLU A 273 10.33 -18.34 22.93
CA GLU A 273 11.01 -17.12 23.38
C GLU A 273 10.15 -15.88 23.09
N LYS A 274 9.63 -15.26 24.13
CA LYS A 274 8.72 -14.10 24.05
C LYS A 274 9.34 -12.80 24.57
N ARG A 275 10.58 -12.86 25.09
CA ARG A 275 11.24 -11.73 25.79
C ARG A 275 12.24 -10.99 24.91
N LYS A 276 12.58 -11.53 23.76
CA LYS A 276 13.55 -10.94 22.82
C LYS A 276 12.91 -10.65 21.48
N PRO A 277 13.27 -9.53 20.84
CA PRO A 277 12.91 -9.31 19.44
C PRO A 277 13.42 -10.45 18.56
N GLN A 278 12.64 -10.81 17.55
CA GLN A 278 12.98 -11.84 16.57
C GLN A 278 12.56 -11.39 15.19
N ASP A 279 13.31 -11.80 14.19
CA ASP A 279 13.03 -11.57 12.78
C ASP A 279 12.82 -12.91 12.05
N GLY A 280 11.94 -12.92 11.06
CA GLY A 280 11.62 -14.11 10.28
C GLY A 280 11.12 -13.74 8.89
N ARG A 281 10.93 -14.77 8.05
CA ARG A 281 10.44 -14.61 6.67
C ARG A 281 9.41 -15.67 6.35
N VAL A 282 8.37 -15.26 5.62
CA VAL A 282 7.33 -16.16 5.11
C VAL A 282 7.20 -15.92 3.61
N LYS A 283 7.27 -16.97 2.81
CA LYS A 283 6.90 -16.93 1.39
C LYS A 283 5.48 -17.42 1.25
N THR A 284 4.67 -16.73 0.48
CA THR A 284 3.27 -17.07 0.22
C THR A 284 2.86 -16.60 -1.17
N THR A 285 1.63 -16.87 -1.57
CA THR A 285 1.08 -16.46 -2.87
C THR A 285 -0.12 -15.56 -2.67
N THR A 286 -0.26 -14.55 -3.53
CA THR A 286 -1.47 -13.71 -3.57
C THR A 286 -2.63 -14.50 -4.18
N PRO A 287 -3.89 -14.00 -4.07
CA PRO A 287 -5.05 -14.60 -4.76
C PRO A 287 -4.87 -14.72 -6.28
N GLU A 288 -4.05 -13.86 -6.89
CA GLU A 288 -3.70 -13.91 -8.32
C GLU A 288 -2.55 -14.86 -8.63
N ASN A 289 -2.18 -15.73 -7.68
CA ASN A 289 -1.10 -16.74 -7.79
C ASN A 289 0.30 -16.13 -8.02
N ARG A 290 0.57 -14.94 -7.44
CA ARG A 290 1.89 -14.30 -7.45
C ARG A 290 2.64 -14.61 -6.17
N GLU A 291 3.91 -14.93 -6.27
CA GLU A 291 4.76 -15.12 -5.10
C GLU A 291 5.06 -13.77 -4.43
N VAL A 292 4.90 -13.71 -3.12
CA VAL A 292 5.26 -12.58 -2.27
C VAL A 292 6.02 -13.07 -1.04
N GLU A 293 6.97 -12.26 -0.59
CA GLU A 293 7.69 -12.50 0.66
C GLU A 293 7.20 -11.52 1.73
N LEU A 294 6.94 -12.04 2.93
CA LEU A 294 6.69 -11.22 4.11
C LEU A 294 7.89 -11.30 5.05
N ARG A 295 8.40 -10.15 5.47
CA ARG A 295 9.39 -10.05 6.56
C ARG A 295 8.68 -9.75 7.85
N LEU A 296 8.87 -10.61 8.82
CA LEU A 296 8.24 -10.55 10.12
C LEU A 296 9.25 -10.03 11.14
N SER A 297 8.81 -9.12 12.00
CA SER A 297 9.61 -8.68 13.15
C SER A 297 8.72 -8.63 14.39
N THR A 298 9.18 -9.24 15.49
CA THR A 298 8.48 -9.23 16.77
C THR A 298 9.16 -8.29 17.76
N LEU A 299 8.36 -7.67 18.62
CA LEU A 299 8.83 -6.83 19.71
C LEU A 299 8.04 -7.17 20.98
N PRO A 300 8.70 -7.56 22.08
CA PRO A 300 8.06 -7.72 23.37
C PRO A 300 7.44 -6.41 23.85
N THR A 301 6.19 -6.45 24.28
CA THR A 301 5.47 -5.30 24.86
C THR A 301 4.83 -5.69 26.19
N ALA A 302 4.27 -4.72 26.92
CA ALA A 302 3.62 -4.95 28.21
C ALA A 302 2.42 -5.94 28.14
N PHE A 303 1.81 -6.13 26.95
CA PHE A 303 0.63 -6.97 26.78
C PHE A 303 0.86 -8.17 25.85
N GLY A 304 2.12 -8.53 25.59
CA GLY A 304 2.51 -9.61 24.70
C GLY A 304 3.40 -9.15 23.56
N GLU A 305 3.67 -10.02 22.60
CA GLU A 305 4.53 -9.69 21.47
C GLU A 305 3.75 -8.91 20.40
N LYS A 306 4.18 -7.68 20.10
CA LYS A 306 3.77 -6.96 18.89
C LYS A 306 4.48 -7.60 17.69
N MET A 307 3.78 -7.73 16.56
CA MET A 307 4.37 -8.17 15.30
C MET A 307 4.11 -7.16 14.20
N VAL A 308 5.11 -6.94 13.38
CA VAL A 308 4.99 -6.20 12.12
C VAL A 308 5.43 -7.11 10.99
N MET A 309 4.61 -7.20 9.96
CA MET A 309 4.92 -7.96 8.74
C MET A 309 4.97 -6.98 7.57
N ARG A 310 6.13 -6.83 6.96
CA ARG A 310 6.29 -6.04 5.74
C ARG A 310 6.09 -6.93 4.52
N ILE A 311 5.22 -6.50 3.63
CA ILE A 311 4.90 -7.21 2.39
C ILE A 311 5.84 -6.71 1.29
N PHE A 312 6.60 -7.61 0.71
CA PHE A 312 7.45 -7.37 -0.45
C PHE A 312 6.77 -7.92 -1.69
N ASP A 313 6.28 -6.99 -2.50
CA ASP A 313 5.67 -7.31 -3.80
C ASP A 313 6.72 -7.07 -4.89
N PRO A 314 7.17 -8.12 -5.60
CA PRO A 314 8.16 -8.00 -6.67
C PRO A 314 7.74 -7.04 -7.80
N GLU A 315 6.45 -6.91 -8.07
CA GLU A 315 5.95 -6.01 -9.13
C GLU A 315 6.23 -4.53 -8.86
N VAL A 316 6.39 -4.14 -7.59
CA VAL A 316 6.75 -2.76 -7.23
C VAL A 316 8.14 -2.39 -7.77
N LEU A 317 9.01 -3.38 -7.96
CA LEU A 317 10.37 -3.23 -8.47
C LEU A 317 10.46 -3.39 -10.00
N LEU A 318 9.35 -3.72 -10.67
CA LEU A 318 9.27 -3.84 -12.13
C LEU A 318 8.80 -2.55 -12.81
N LYS A 319 8.68 -1.47 -12.07
CA LYS A 319 8.21 -0.18 -12.60
C LYS A 319 9.26 0.48 -13.48
N ASP A 320 8.82 1.00 -14.63
CA ASP A 320 9.63 1.88 -15.43
C ASP A 320 9.85 3.25 -14.77
N PHE A 321 10.87 4.00 -15.20
CA PHE A 321 11.19 5.32 -14.65
C PHE A 321 10.03 6.31 -14.72
N ASP A 322 9.22 6.27 -15.77
CA ASP A 322 8.02 7.11 -15.90
C ASP A 322 7.01 6.79 -14.78
N GLN A 323 6.81 5.50 -14.48
CA GLN A 323 5.94 5.04 -13.38
C GLN A 323 6.50 5.38 -12.00
N LEU A 324 7.83 5.51 -11.88
CA LEU A 324 8.49 6.01 -10.68
C LEU A 324 8.33 7.53 -10.53
N GLY A 325 7.92 8.22 -11.59
CA GLY A 325 7.69 9.65 -11.61
C GLY A 325 8.90 10.48 -12.03
N PHE A 326 9.87 9.92 -12.76
CA PHE A 326 10.93 10.71 -13.38
C PHE A 326 10.34 11.64 -14.43
N SER A 327 10.78 12.88 -14.46
CA SER A 327 10.58 13.74 -15.62
C SER A 327 11.57 13.36 -16.72
N SER A 328 11.33 13.81 -17.95
CA SER A 328 12.28 13.59 -19.06
C SER A 328 13.69 14.15 -18.77
N ASP A 329 13.77 15.29 -18.07
CA ASP A 329 15.05 15.88 -17.67
C ASP A 329 15.72 15.09 -16.53
N ASP A 330 14.95 14.61 -15.53
CA ASP A 330 15.46 13.74 -14.46
C ASP A 330 16.04 12.46 -15.08
N LEU A 331 15.30 11.84 -16.01
CA LEU A 331 15.75 10.62 -16.68
C LEU A 331 17.01 10.84 -17.50
N ARG A 332 17.10 11.96 -18.24
CA ARG A 332 18.29 12.32 -19.02
C ARG A 332 19.53 12.44 -18.11
N ARG A 333 19.42 13.19 -17.00
CA ARG A 333 20.51 13.37 -16.02
C ARG A 333 20.91 12.05 -15.36
N TRP A 334 19.92 11.23 -15.02
CA TRP A 334 20.15 9.90 -14.44
C TRP A 334 20.90 8.99 -15.41
N GLN A 335 20.49 8.96 -16.68
CA GLN A 335 21.15 8.18 -17.74
C GLN A 335 22.55 8.68 -18.07
N GLU A 336 22.79 9.98 -17.98
CA GLU A 336 24.13 10.56 -18.17
C GLU A 336 25.14 9.98 -17.16
N MET A 337 24.74 9.82 -15.91
CA MET A 337 25.56 9.21 -14.87
C MET A 337 25.71 7.69 -15.03
N THR A 338 24.59 7.00 -15.28
CA THR A 338 24.57 5.52 -15.30
C THR A 338 25.17 4.91 -16.56
N ARG A 339 25.46 5.71 -17.59
CA ARG A 339 26.21 5.29 -18.79
C ARG A 339 27.71 5.42 -18.65
N GLN A 340 28.19 6.00 -17.56
CA GLN A 340 29.65 6.09 -17.33
C GLN A 340 30.22 4.70 -17.04
N PRO A 341 31.41 4.39 -17.54
CA PRO A 341 32.01 3.06 -17.36
C PRO A 341 32.43 2.82 -15.92
N ASN A 342 32.78 3.85 -15.17
CA ASN A 342 33.23 3.76 -13.79
C ASN A 342 32.93 5.06 -13.01
N GLY A 343 32.90 4.95 -11.71
CA GLY A 343 32.63 6.04 -10.78
C GLY A 343 31.54 5.67 -9.78
N ILE A 344 31.13 6.62 -8.95
CA ILE A 344 30.15 6.40 -7.88
C ILE A 344 28.92 7.26 -8.11
N ILE A 345 27.75 6.64 -8.07
CA ILE A 345 26.44 7.31 -8.05
C ILE A 345 25.82 7.08 -6.67
N LEU A 346 25.47 8.16 -5.98
CA LEU A 346 24.86 8.11 -4.65
C LEU A 346 23.37 8.42 -4.74
N VAL A 347 22.53 7.58 -4.12
CA VAL A 347 21.09 7.82 -3.95
C VAL A 347 20.83 8.10 -2.48
N THR A 348 20.27 9.25 -2.16
CA THR A 348 20.05 9.65 -0.77
C THR A 348 18.61 9.94 -0.43
N GLY A 349 18.27 9.79 0.83
CA GLY A 349 16.94 10.04 1.37
C GLY A 349 16.63 9.19 2.60
N PRO A 350 15.57 9.50 3.35
CA PRO A 350 15.17 8.72 4.51
C PRO A 350 14.71 7.31 4.14
N THR A 351 14.54 6.47 5.15
CA THR A 351 13.92 5.16 4.99
C THR A 351 12.52 5.31 4.38
N GLY A 352 12.19 4.46 3.41
CA GLY A 352 10.90 4.50 2.71
C GLY A 352 10.77 5.57 1.62
N SER A 353 11.85 6.27 1.25
CA SER A 353 11.84 7.22 0.11
C SER A 353 11.90 6.55 -1.27
N GLY A 354 12.00 5.22 -1.35
CA GLY A 354 12.00 4.47 -2.61
C GLY A 354 13.37 4.28 -3.24
N LYS A 355 14.48 4.50 -2.50
CA LYS A 355 15.86 4.35 -3.01
C LYS A 355 16.09 2.98 -3.64
N THR A 356 15.76 1.92 -2.91
CA THR A 356 15.92 0.54 -3.38
C THR A 356 15.17 0.29 -4.68
N THR A 357 13.92 0.73 -4.77
CA THR A 357 13.12 0.58 -6.00
C THR A 357 13.80 1.24 -7.20
N THR A 358 14.28 2.48 -7.04
CA THR A 358 14.98 3.20 -8.11
C THR A 358 16.28 2.53 -8.50
N LEU A 359 17.06 2.05 -7.52
CA LEU A 359 18.31 1.31 -7.78
C LEU A 359 18.02 0.00 -8.52
N TYR A 360 17.06 -0.80 -8.06
CA TYR A 360 16.71 -2.07 -8.74
C TYR A 360 16.19 -1.85 -10.16
N THR A 361 15.32 -0.85 -10.39
CA THR A 361 14.89 -0.46 -11.73
C THR A 361 16.09 -0.08 -12.61
N THR A 362 17.07 0.65 -12.05
CA THR A 362 18.28 1.06 -12.77
C THR A 362 19.15 -0.15 -13.09
N LEU A 363 19.45 -0.96 -12.09
CA LEU A 363 20.30 -2.14 -12.24
C LEU A 363 19.70 -3.15 -13.23
N LYS A 364 18.39 -3.34 -13.20
CA LYS A 364 17.69 -4.22 -14.14
C LYS A 364 17.80 -3.74 -15.59
N LYS A 365 17.83 -2.44 -15.83
CA LYS A 365 18.08 -1.87 -17.17
C LYS A 365 19.53 -1.95 -17.61
N LEU A 366 20.47 -1.98 -16.67
CA LEU A 366 21.90 -2.12 -16.93
C LEU A 366 22.34 -3.58 -17.05
N ALA A 367 21.61 -4.52 -16.42
CA ALA A 367 21.92 -5.94 -16.46
C ALA A 367 21.62 -6.51 -17.85
N THR A 368 22.67 -6.75 -18.62
CA THR A 368 22.65 -7.45 -19.92
C THR A 368 23.43 -8.77 -19.80
N SER A 369 23.39 -9.60 -20.82
CA SER A 369 24.21 -10.83 -20.86
C SER A 369 25.71 -10.56 -20.88
N GLU A 370 26.13 -9.33 -21.13
CA GLU A 370 27.54 -8.91 -21.24
C GLU A 370 28.04 -8.19 -19.99
N VAL A 371 27.17 -7.97 -18.99
CA VAL A 371 27.47 -7.19 -17.77
C VAL A 371 27.38 -8.06 -16.55
N ASN A 372 28.48 -8.18 -15.81
CA ASN A 372 28.50 -8.83 -14.49
C ASN A 372 28.11 -7.83 -13.40
N LEU A 373 26.85 -7.91 -12.97
CA LEU A 373 26.28 -7.05 -11.95
C LEU A 373 26.27 -7.77 -10.59
N CYS A 374 26.96 -7.18 -9.62
CA CYS A 374 27.08 -7.70 -8.27
C CYS A 374 26.44 -6.74 -7.26
N THR A 375 25.78 -7.29 -6.23
CA THR A 375 25.25 -6.47 -5.12
C THR A 375 25.70 -6.99 -3.76
N ILE A 376 25.79 -6.09 -2.78
CA ILE A 376 25.86 -6.43 -1.36
C ILE A 376 24.83 -5.64 -0.58
N GLU A 377 23.99 -6.34 0.18
CA GLU A 377 22.78 -5.80 0.80
C GLU A 377 22.58 -6.28 2.24
N ASP A 378 21.90 -5.49 3.06
CA ASP A 378 21.58 -5.82 4.46
C ASP A 378 20.12 -5.51 4.82
N PRO A 379 19.23 -6.48 4.64
CA PRO A 379 19.34 -7.72 3.87
C PRO A 379 19.01 -7.52 2.37
N ILE A 380 19.16 -8.57 1.54
CA ILE A 380 18.64 -8.57 0.16
C ILE A 380 17.16 -8.30 0.20
N GLU A 381 16.71 -7.23 -0.48
CA GLU A 381 15.29 -6.84 -0.49
C GLU A 381 14.46 -7.76 -1.40
N MET A 382 14.98 -8.09 -2.56
CA MET A 382 14.37 -9.01 -3.52
C MET A 382 15.46 -9.80 -4.23
N VAL A 383 15.21 -11.09 -4.43
CA VAL A 383 16.08 -11.93 -5.27
C VAL A 383 15.77 -11.64 -6.74
N GLU A 384 16.76 -11.14 -7.48
CA GLU A 384 16.67 -10.88 -8.91
C GLU A 384 17.66 -11.82 -9.64
N PRO A 385 17.15 -12.74 -10.49
CA PRO A 385 18.01 -13.74 -11.14
C PRO A 385 19.12 -13.16 -12.01
N ALA A 386 18.97 -11.93 -12.47
CA ALA A 386 19.97 -11.23 -13.28
C ALA A 386 21.14 -10.65 -12.46
N PHE A 387 21.10 -10.73 -11.11
CA PHE A 387 22.11 -10.14 -10.23
C PHE A 387 22.84 -11.21 -9.42
N ASN A 388 24.14 -11.00 -9.19
CA ASN A 388 24.93 -11.76 -8.24
C ASN A 388 24.82 -11.09 -6.86
N GLN A 389 23.87 -11.53 -6.04
CA GLN A 389 23.48 -10.86 -4.81
C GLN A 389 24.13 -11.50 -3.58
N MET A 390 24.89 -10.71 -2.82
CA MET A 390 25.49 -11.08 -1.54
C MET A 390 24.73 -10.42 -0.39
N GLN A 391 24.45 -11.16 0.66
CA GLN A 391 23.85 -10.61 1.89
C GLN A 391 24.90 -10.45 2.98
N VAL A 392 24.91 -9.30 3.65
CA VAL A 392 25.69 -9.07 4.89
C VAL A 392 25.33 -10.12 5.94
N GLN A 393 26.32 -10.67 6.63
CA GLN A 393 26.17 -11.65 7.70
C GLN A 393 27.13 -11.34 8.85
N HIS A 394 26.63 -10.61 9.82
CA HIS A 394 27.45 -10.16 10.98
C HIS A 394 28.01 -11.31 11.82
N ASN A 395 27.32 -12.45 11.86
CA ASN A 395 27.72 -13.63 12.62
C ASN A 395 28.99 -14.33 12.09
N ILE A 396 29.38 -14.04 10.85
CA ILE A 396 30.59 -14.55 10.19
C ILE A 396 31.48 -13.40 9.70
N GLU A 397 31.31 -12.20 10.26
CA GLU A 397 32.12 -11.00 9.96
C GLU A 397 32.03 -10.54 8.49
N LEU A 398 31.02 -10.97 7.76
CA LEU A 398 30.76 -10.50 6.40
C LEU A 398 30.04 -9.14 6.44
N SER A 399 30.80 -8.06 6.57
CA SER A 399 30.37 -6.67 6.53
C SER A 399 30.22 -6.15 5.09
N PHE A 400 29.69 -4.93 4.92
CA PHE A 400 29.67 -4.27 3.61
C PHE A 400 31.08 -4.13 3.03
N ALA A 401 32.06 -3.66 3.80
CA ALA A 401 33.42 -3.49 3.34
C ALA A 401 34.07 -4.82 2.94
N ALA A 402 33.94 -5.87 3.79
CA ALA A 402 34.41 -7.20 3.47
C ALA A 402 33.80 -7.78 2.20
N GLY A 403 32.49 -7.54 2.02
CA GLY A 403 31.74 -7.97 0.84
C GLY A 403 32.23 -7.27 -0.43
N VAL A 404 32.35 -5.94 -0.44
CA VAL A 404 32.86 -5.20 -1.62
C VAL A 404 34.28 -5.69 -1.99
N ARG A 405 35.15 -5.91 -0.99
CA ARG A 405 36.49 -6.46 -1.21
C ARG A 405 36.44 -7.87 -1.85
N ALA A 406 35.44 -8.67 -1.52
CA ALA A 406 35.25 -9.98 -2.15
C ALA A 406 34.69 -9.83 -3.58
N LEU A 407 33.73 -8.95 -3.79
CA LEU A 407 33.11 -8.71 -5.09
C LEU A 407 34.13 -8.20 -6.13
N MET A 408 35.06 -7.32 -5.77
CA MET A 408 36.12 -6.83 -6.66
C MET A 408 37.01 -7.93 -7.25
N ARG A 409 36.96 -9.16 -6.70
CA ARG A 409 37.70 -10.33 -7.24
C ARG A 409 36.81 -11.26 -8.07
N GLN A 410 35.57 -10.87 -8.31
CA GLN A 410 34.57 -11.64 -9.08
C GLN A 410 34.34 -11.07 -10.49
N ASP A 411 35.31 -10.27 -10.98
CA ASP A 411 35.22 -9.60 -12.30
C ASP A 411 33.89 -8.83 -12.53
N PRO A 412 33.50 -7.94 -11.60
CA PRO A 412 32.26 -7.20 -11.74
C PRO A 412 32.45 -5.99 -12.66
N ASP A 413 31.42 -5.66 -13.47
CA ASP A 413 31.33 -4.38 -14.16
C ASP A 413 30.62 -3.34 -13.29
N ILE A 414 29.56 -3.77 -12.59
CA ILE A 414 28.71 -2.91 -11.76
C ILE A 414 28.60 -3.49 -10.37
N ILE A 415 28.83 -2.66 -9.37
CA ILE A 415 28.70 -3.02 -7.95
C ILE A 415 27.65 -2.14 -7.29
N MET A 416 26.60 -2.74 -6.71
CA MET A 416 25.67 -2.02 -5.85
C MET A 416 25.95 -2.34 -4.39
N ILE A 417 26.21 -1.29 -3.60
CA ILE A 417 26.40 -1.35 -2.15
C ILE A 417 25.12 -0.82 -1.51
N GLY A 418 24.42 -1.64 -0.73
CA GLY A 418 23.13 -1.30 -0.13
C GLY A 418 23.15 0.09 0.51
N GLU A 419 24.15 0.37 1.35
CA GLU A 419 24.38 1.69 1.93
C GLU A 419 25.82 1.88 2.42
N ILE A 420 26.26 3.14 2.50
CA ILE A 420 27.53 3.54 3.10
C ILE A 420 27.25 4.19 4.46
N ARG A 421 27.68 3.52 5.55
CA ARG A 421 27.51 4.00 6.94
C ARG A 421 28.80 4.47 7.58
N ASP A 422 29.93 3.94 7.14
CA ASP A 422 31.25 4.08 7.75
C ASP A 422 32.33 4.34 6.70
N LEU A 423 33.51 4.75 7.19
CA LEU A 423 34.67 5.07 6.37
C LEU A 423 35.18 3.85 5.60
N GLU A 424 35.23 2.66 6.22
CA GLU A 424 35.76 1.46 5.57
C GLU A 424 34.94 1.09 4.33
N THR A 425 33.61 1.13 4.44
CA THR A 425 32.73 0.89 3.30
C THR A 425 32.88 1.98 2.22
N ALA A 426 33.05 3.25 2.62
CA ALA A 426 33.28 4.35 1.69
C ALA A 426 34.62 4.18 0.93
N GLU A 427 35.69 3.80 1.62
CA GLU A 427 37.00 3.54 1.01
C GLU A 427 36.94 2.39 -0.01
N MET A 428 36.21 1.31 0.32
CA MET A 428 36.03 0.19 -0.61
C MET A 428 35.26 0.59 -1.85
N ALA A 429 34.19 1.40 -1.70
CA ALA A 429 33.45 1.94 -2.82
C ALA A 429 34.31 2.82 -3.75
N ILE A 430 35.13 3.67 -3.16
CA ILE A 430 36.09 4.53 -3.88
C ILE A 430 37.13 3.69 -4.62
N GLN A 431 37.70 2.70 -3.95
CA GLN A 431 38.68 1.81 -4.54
C GLN A 431 38.08 1.06 -5.74
N ALA A 432 36.87 0.54 -5.62
CA ALA A 432 36.15 -0.09 -6.73
C ALA A 432 35.95 0.89 -7.92
N ALA A 433 35.57 2.12 -7.66
CA ALA A 433 35.38 3.13 -8.70
C ALA A 433 36.72 3.51 -9.38
N LEU A 434 37.82 3.64 -8.62
CA LEU A 434 39.14 3.95 -9.17
C LEU A 434 39.72 2.80 -9.99
N THR A 435 39.33 1.56 -9.70
CA THR A 435 39.77 0.35 -10.42
C THR A 435 38.89 0.01 -11.62
N GLY A 436 37.95 0.87 -11.99
CA GLY A 436 37.24 0.75 -13.26
C GLY A 436 35.74 0.31 -13.16
N HIS A 437 35.19 0.21 -11.96
CA HIS A 437 33.81 -0.28 -11.76
C HIS A 437 32.81 0.87 -11.61
N LEU A 438 31.60 0.69 -12.12
CA LEU A 438 30.48 1.56 -11.81
C LEU A 438 29.87 1.14 -10.46
N VAL A 439 29.88 2.05 -9.50
CA VAL A 439 29.39 1.80 -8.14
C VAL A 439 28.11 2.59 -7.89
N LEU A 440 27.05 1.92 -7.44
CA LEU A 440 25.83 2.55 -6.98
C LEU A 440 25.67 2.30 -5.48
N SER A 441 25.34 3.33 -4.71
CA SER A 441 25.13 3.15 -3.27
C SER A 441 24.11 4.13 -2.71
N THR A 442 23.70 3.91 -1.44
CA THR A 442 22.77 4.81 -0.76
C THR A 442 23.38 5.49 0.45
N LEU A 443 22.82 6.66 0.77
CA LEU A 443 23.09 7.44 1.97
C LEU A 443 21.77 7.89 2.62
N HIS A 444 21.88 8.42 3.83
CA HIS A 444 20.77 9.00 4.57
C HIS A 444 21.00 10.50 4.79
N THR A 445 20.83 11.32 3.74
CA THR A 445 20.87 12.78 3.83
C THR A 445 19.59 13.40 3.26
N ASN A 446 19.39 14.70 3.50
CA ASN A 446 18.15 15.38 3.16
C ASN A 446 18.10 15.90 1.73
N ASP A 447 19.23 16.24 1.14
CA ASP A 447 19.40 16.76 -0.21
C ASP A 447 20.67 16.19 -0.87
N ALA A 448 20.89 16.46 -2.13
CA ALA A 448 22.01 15.93 -2.89
C ALA A 448 23.37 16.54 -2.45
N PRO A 449 23.52 17.86 -2.26
CA PRO A 449 24.77 18.43 -1.77
C PRO A 449 25.18 17.91 -0.39
N SER A 450 24.23 17.68 0.52
CA SER A 450 24.52 17.15 1.87
C SER A 450 25.11 15.74 1.85
N ALA A 451 24.93 14.99 0.75
CA ALA A 451 25.58 13.69 0.60
C ALA A 451 27.11 13.82 0.46
N ILE A 452 27.58 14.88 -0.20
CA ILE A 452 29.02 15.18 -0.32
C ILE A 452 29.59 15.56 1.06
N SER A 453 28.88 16.44 1.83
CA SER A 453 29.25 16.76 3.21
C SER A 453 29.33 15.49 4.07
N ARG A 454 28.35 14.60 3.93
CA ARG A 454 28.33 13.35 4.70
C ARG A 454 29.50 12.44 4.42
N MET A 455 29.94 12.34 3.16
CA MET A 455 31.14 11.58 2.79
C MET A 455 32.41 12.20 3.40
N LEU A 456 32.52 13.54 3.42
CA LEU A 456 33.63 14.25 4.10
C LEU A 456 33.63 14.02 5.62
N GLU A 457 32.44 14.07 6.25
CA GLU A 457 32.25 13.79 7.69
C GLU A 457 32.64 12.35 8.07
N LEU A 458 32.44 11.38 7.17
CA LEU A 458 32.90 10.00 7.35
C LEU A 458 34.44 9.90 7.31
N GLY A 459 35.14 10.95 6.88
CA GLY A 459 36.61 10.98 6.80
C GLY A 459 37.16 10.76 5.38
N VAL A 460 36.28 10.72 4.35
CA VAL A 460 36.76 10.54 2.97
C VAL A 460 37.51 11.80 2.50
N PRO A 461 38.73 11.69 2.00
CA PRO A 461 39.47 12.81 1.45
C PRO A 461 38.76 13.48 0.27
N HIS A 462 38.68 14.81 0.28
CA HIS A 462 37.95 15.59 -0.71
C HIS A 462 38.40 15.34 -2.16
N TYR A 463 39.70 15.09 -2.40
CA TYR A 463 40.26 14.82 -3.72
C TYR A 463 39.76 13.48 -4.30
N LEU A 464 39.49 12.48 -3.44
CA LEU A 464 38.90 11.19 -3.86
C LEU A 464 37.46 11.35 -4.29
N LEU A 465 36.68 12.16 -3.57
CA LEU A 465 35.29 12.49 -3.97
C LEU A 465 35.26 13.21 -5.33
N LYS A 466 36.17 14.16 -5.57
CA LYS A 466 36.31 14.82 -6.88
C LYS A 466 36.60 13.84 -8.00
N ALA A 467 37.41 12.85 -7.75
CA ALA A 467 37.84 11.88 -8.75
C ALA A 467 36.78 10.81 -9.04
N THR A 468 35.97 10.44 -8.06
CA THR A 468 35.14 9.23 -8.17
C THR A 468 33.63 9.51 -8.26
N ILE A 469 33.10 10.58 -7.66
CA ILE A 469 31.65 10.81 -7.67
C ILE A 469 31.20 11.33 -9.04
N LEU A 470 30.25 10.63 -9.66
CA LEU A 470 29.59 11.03 -10.91
C LEU A 470 28.38 11.94 -10.65
N GLY A 471 27.69 11.68 -9.56
CA GLY A 471 26.56 12.48 -9.15
C GLY A 471 25.81 11.92 -7.95
N VAL A 472 24.84 12.70 -7.48
CA VAL A 472 24.02 12.40 -6.34
C VAL A 472 22.57 12.65 -6.68
N MET A 473 21.67 11.72 -6.32
CA MET A 473 20.23 11.88 -6.43
C MET A 473 19.60 11.83 -5.04
N ALA A 474 19.00 12.92 -4.60
CA ALA A 474 18.12 12.88 -3.44
C ALA A 474 16.70 12.55 -3.88
N GLN A 475 16.00 11.72 -3.07
CA GLN A 475 14.68 11.19 -3.40
C GLN A 475 13.72 11.24 -2.21
N ARG A 476 12.46 11.60 -2.51
CA ARG A 476 11.31 11.47 -1.61
C ARG A 476 10.13 10.87 -2.37
N LEU A 477 9.15 10.36 -1.64
CA LEU A 477 7.87 9.93 -2.22
C LEU A 477 6.75 10.87 -1.77
N VAL A 478 5.96 11.34 -2.73
CA VAL A 478 4.69 12.03 -2.52
C VAL A 478 3.54 11.08 -2.81
N ARG A 479 2.44 11.19 -2.08
CA ARG A 479 1.20 10.48 -2.42
C ARG A 479 0.62 11.10 -3.69
N THR A 480 0.14 10.28 -4.60
CA THR A 480 -0.53 10.74 -5.82
C THR A 480 -2.02 10.92 -5.57
N LEU A 481 -2.58 11.99 -6.13
CA LEU A 481 -4.01 12.26 -6.06
C LEU A 481 -4.82 11.11 -6.69
N CYS A 482 -5.92 10.77 -6.05
CA CYS A 482 -6.83 9.76 -6.56
C CYS A 482 -7.45 10.24 -7.88
N PRO A 483 -7.32 9.49 -8.99
CA PRO A 483 -7.86 9.89 -10.29
C PRO A 483 -9.40 9.96 -10.31
N HIS A 484 -10.06 9.28 -9.37
CA HIS A 484 -11.51 9.19 -9.32
C HIS A 484 -12.17 10.39 -8.62
N CYS A 485 -11.46 11.07 -7.69
CA CYS A 485 -12.07 12.10 -6.86
C CYS A 485 -11.30 13.41 -6.78
N LYS A 486 -10.10 13.52 -7.38
CA LYS A 486 -9.39 14.80 -7.39
C LYS A 486 -10.22 15.89 -8.04
N ALA A 487 -10.21 17.10 -7.49
CA ALA A 487 -10.93 18.25 -8.00
C ALA A 487 -9.96 19.41 -8.28
N PRO A 488 -10.21 20.23 -9.31
CA PRO A 488 -9.41 21.44 -9.56
C PRO A 488 -9.45 22.37 -8.34
N ILE A 489 -8.34 23.06 -8.08
CA ILE A 489 -8.22 24.09 -7.05
C ILE A 489 -7.42 25.28 -7.55
N ASN A 490 -7.81 26.48 -7.13
CA ASN A 490 -6.99 27.67 -7.29
C ASN A 490 -6.06 27.79 -6.09
N LEU A 491 -4.76 27.63 -6.32
CA LEU A 491 -3.75 27.77 -5.26
C LEU A 491 -3.59 29.24 -4.86
N ASN A 492 -3.30 29.46 -3.58
CA ASN A 492 -2.87 30.75 -3.08
C ASN A 492 -1.45 31.05 -3.61
N GLU A 493 -1.24 32.27 -4.11
CA GLU A 493 0.05 32.71 -4.64
C GLU A 493 1.17 32.63 -3.59
N THR A 494 0.89 33.00 -2.34
CA THR A 494 1.86 32.93 -1.24
C THR A 494 2.34 31.51 -0.98
N ASP A 495 1.41 30.54 -0.96
CA ASP A 495 1.74 29.13 -0.73
C ASP A 495 2.52 28.57 -1.92
N TRP A 496 2.13 28.93 -3.15
CA TRP A 496 2.84 28.55 -4.35
C TRP A 496 4.27 29.09 -4.40
N GLN A 497 4.47 30.35 -4.05
CA GLN A 497 5.79 30.99 -3.94
C GLN A 497 6.67 30.31 -2.88
N THR A 498 6.09 29.83 -1.78
CA THR A 498 6.83 29.07 -0.76
C THR A 498 7.39 27.75 -1.33
N LEU A 499 6.68 27.12 -2.26
CA LEU A 499 7.11 25.88 -2.90
C LEU A 499 8.16 26.13 -4.01
N THR A 500 8.02 27.24 -4.74
CA THR A 500 8.82 27.49 -5.95
C THR A 500 10.07 28.34 -5.72
N ARG A 501 10.22 28.99 -4.55
CA ARG A 501 11.42 29.80 -4.23
C ARG A 501 12.72 29.04 -4.49
N PRO A 502 13.78 29.71 -4.98
CA PRO A 502 13.90 31.16 -5.21
C PRO A 502 13.31 31.64 -6.55
N TRP A 503 12.70 30.78 -7.36
CA TRP A 503 12.11 31.16 -8.63
C TRP A 503 10.71 31.76 -8.46
N GLN A 504 10.41 32.80 -9.24
CA GLN A 504 9.06 33.34 -9.34
C GLN A 504 8.35 32.61 -10.49
N ALA A 505 7.49 31.66 -10.13
CA ALA A 505 6.69 30.92 -11.08
C ALA A 505 5.21 31.33 -10.94
N PRO A 506 4.48 31.52 -12.05
CA PRO A 506 3.05 31.78 -12.00
C PRO A 506 2.30 30.58 -11.39
N VAL A 507 1.19 30.85 -10.71
CA VAL A 507 0.33 29.81 -10.16
C VAL A 507 -0.22 28.94 -11.30
N PRO A 508 -0.06 27.61 -11.26
CA PRO A 508 -0.48 26.75 -12.34
C PRO A 508 -2.01 26.58 -12.36
N PRO A 509 -2.64 26.60 -13.54
CA PRO A 509 -4.08 26.34 -13.66
C PRO A 509 -4.45 24.87 -13.48
N GLY A 510 -3.48 23.96 -13.55
CA GLY A 510 -3.69 22.51 -13.48
C GLY A 510 -3.61 21.92 -12.07
N ALA A 511 -3.59 22.73 -11.02
CA ALA A 511 -3.54 22.22 -9.65
C ALA A 511 -4.85 21.56 -9.22
N HIS A 512 -4.74 20.50 -8.43
CA HIS A 512 -5.88 19.73 -7.92
C HIS A 512 -5.74 19.52 -6.42
N GLN A 513 -6.89 19.38 -5.74
CA GLN A 513 -6.98 19.03 -4.32
C GLN A 513 -7.44 17.60 -4.13
N ALA A 514 -7.11 17.04 -2.96
CA ALA A 514 -7.59 15.75 -2.50
C ALA A 514 -9.02 15.93 -1.94
N VAL A 515 -9.98 15.16 -2.45
CA VAL A 515 -11.37 15.23 -1.98
C VAL A 515 -11.68 14.05 -1.07
N GLY A 516 -11.45 12.85 -1.56
CA GLY A 516 -11.82 11.60 -0.91
C GLY A 516 -12.94 10.89 -1.65
N CYS A 517 -12.81 9.58 -1.77
CA CYS A 517 -13.83 8.66 -2.27
C CYS A 517 -13.50 7.25 -1.79
N VAL A 518 -14.38 6.30 -2.05
CA VAL A 518 -14.19 4.90 -1.64
C VAL A 518 -12.94 4.28 -2.28
N GLU A 519 -12.61 4.63 -3.54
CA GLU A 519 -11.40 4.12 -4.21
C GLU A 519 -10.10 4.47 -3.50
N CYS A 520 -10.07 5.61 -2.84
CA CYS A 520 -8.93 6.06 -2.06
C CYS A 520 -9.19 6.00 -0.55
N ARG A 521 -10.27 5.36 -0.09
CA ARG A 521 -10.69 5.26 1.32
C ARG A 521 -10.81 6.62 1.99
N ASP A 522 -11.43 7.57 1.29
CA ASP A 522 -11.62 8.97 1.69
C ASP A 522 -10.34 9.77 1.97
N THR A 523 -9.17 9.21 1.65
CA THR A 523 -7.90 9.91 1.83
C THR A 523 -7.64 10.97 0.75
N GLY A 524 -8.30 10.87 -0.40
CA GLY A 524 -8.04 11.69 -1.59
C GLY A 524 -6.77 11.29 -2.36
N TYR A 525 -6.02 10.28 -1.88
CA TYR A 525 -4.76 9.83 -2.48
C TYR A 525 -4.79 8.35 -2.83
N ARG A 526 -4.09 7.97 -3.91
CA ARG A 526 -3.94 6.58 -4.33
C ARG A 526 -2.59 6.38 -5.02
N GLY A 527 -1.71 5.63 -4.37
CA GLY A 527 -0.36 5.39 -4.86
C GLY A 527 0.63 6.48 -4.49
N ARG A 528 1.85 6.36 -4.99
CA ARG A 528 2.97 7.27 -4.70
C ARG A 528 3.81 7.49 -5.94
N ALA A 529 4.42 8.67 -6.08
CA ALA A 529 5.40 9.03 -7.10
C ALA A 529 6.64 9.64 -6.45
N GLY A 530 7.80 9.47 -7.09
CA GLY A 530 9.05 10.06 -6.63
C GLY A 530 9.12 11.55 -6.95
N VAL A 531 9.78 12.32 -6.08
CA VAL A 531 10.33 13.63 -6.35
C VAL A 531 11.84 13.56 -6.22
N TYR A 532 12.55 14.16 -7.15
CA TYR A 532 13.98 13.95 -7.35
C TYR A 532 14.74 15.28 -7.37
N GLU A 533 15.93 15.26 -6.77
CA GLU A 533 16.95 16.30 -6.89
C GLU A 533 18.22 15.62 -7.39
N ILE A 534 18.56 15.82 -8.68
CA ILE A 534 19.67 15.12 -9.35
C ILE A 534 20.77 16.12 -9.62
N MET A 535 21.88 15.99 -8.90
CA MET A 535 23.09 16.78 -9.04
C MET A 535 24.15 15.96 -9.78
N VAL A 536 24.42 16.29 -11.03
CA VAL A 536 25.52 15.72 -11.82
C VAL A 536 26.80 16.46 -11.45
N MET A 537 27.89 15.74 -11.27
CA MET A 537 29.17 16.30 -10.83
C MET A 537 29.95 16.92 -12.00
N SER A 538 29.64 18.16 -12.31
CA SER A 538 30.42 18.99 -13.25
C SER A 538 31.77 19.41 -12.65
N ASP A 539 32.69 19.86 -13.50
CA ASP A 539 33.98 20.37 -13.06
C ASP A 539 33.83 21.58 -12.11
N ASN A 540 32.82 22.44 -12.33
CA ASN A 540 32.53 23.56 -11.45
C ASN A 540 32.07 23.11 -10.07
N ILE A 541 31.20 22.08 -9.98
CA ILE A 541 30.77 21.50 -8.70
C ILE A 541 31.95 20.79 -8.02
N LYS A 542 32.73 20.01 -8.77
CA LYS A 542 33.94 19.33 -8.26
C LYS A 542 34.95 20.33 -7.69
N ALA A 543 35.12 21.50 -8.31
CA ALA A 543 36.02 22.54 -7.81
C ALA A 543 35.66 23.03 -6.41
N LEU A 544 34.36 23.05 -6.06
CA LEU A 544 33.86 23.49 -4.74
C LEU A 544 34.09 22.46 -3.62
N ILE A 545 34.41 21.20 -3.94
CA ILE A 545 34.64 20.18 -2.93
C ILE A 545 36.00 20.44 -2.27
N SER A 546 36.01 20.80 -0.99
CA SER A 546 37.21 21.05 -0.18
C SER A 546 37.00 20.49 1.22
N ALA A 547 38.04 20.50 2.05
CA ALA A 547 37.89 20.12 3.44
C ALA A 547 36.89 20.99 4.18
N ASP A 548 36.84 22.27 3.86
CA ASP A 548 35.86 23.27 4.37
C ASP A 548 34.79 23.54 3.31
N LEU A 549 33.95 22.55 3.06
CA LEU A 549 32.90 22.61 2.04
C LEU A 549 31.84 23.66 2.34
N ASP A 550 31.69 24.68 1.48
CA ASP A 550 30.53 25.58 1.49
C ASP A 550 29.33 24.96 0.76
N LEU A 551 28.42 24.35 1.53
CA LEU A 551 27.19 23.75 1.01
C LEU A 551 26.29 24.77 0.28
N THR A 552 26.30 26.05 0.71
CA THR A 552 25.48 27.09 0.09
C THR A 552 26.01 27.44 -1.30
N ALA A 553 27.33 27.56 -1.44
CA ALA A 553 27.97 27.77 -2.73
C ALA A 553 27.73 26.57 -3.67
N MET A 554 27.85 25.34 -3.16
CA MET A 554 27.58 24.12 -3.93
C MET A 554 26.12 24.06 -4.40
N ARG A 555 25.14 24.31 -3.54
CA ARG A 555 23.71 24.37 -3.90
C ARG A 555 23.46 25.42 -5.00
N ARG A 556 24.05 26.60 -4.83
CA ARG A 556 23.93 27.71 -5.79
C ARG A 556 24.49 27.34 -7.16
N GLN A 557 25.63 26.66 -7.18
CA GLN A 557 26.24 26.19 -8.44
C GLN A 557 25.40 25.08 -9.07
N ALA A 558 24.95 24.11 -8.30
CA ALA A 558 24.08 23.03 -8.79
C ALA A 558 22.79 23.58 -9.43
N PHE A 559 22.18 24.61 -8.82
CA PHE A 559 20.99 25.26 -9.37
C PHE A 559 21.29 26.02 -10.67
N LYS A 560 22.45 26.72 -10.79
CA LYS A 560 22.87 27.36 -12.02
C LYS A 560 23.02 26.35 -13.17
N GLU A 561 23.42 25.13 -12.86
CA GLU A 561 23.58 24.01 -13.81
C GLU A 561 22.30 23.19 -14.02
N GLY A 562 21.16 23.71 -13.50
CA GLY A 562 19.83 23.17 -13.75
C GLY A 562 19.43 22.01 -12.83
N THR A 563 20.14 21.74 -11.73
CA THR A 563 19.63 20.87 -10.67
C THR A 563 18.37 21.48 -10.09
N ARG A 564 17.31 20.71 -9.98
CA ARG A 564 16.05 21.13 -9.34
C ARG A 564 16.00 20.61 -7.93
N SER A 565 15.65 21.47 -6.97
CA SER A 565 15.42 21.02 -5.60
C SER A 565 14.23 20.04 -5.54
N LEU A 566 14.17 19.23 -4.48
CA LEU A 566 13.02 18.34 -4.21
C LEU A 566 11.69 19.11 -4.24
N ARG A 567 11.66 20.36 -3.75
CA ARG A 567 10.47 21.22 -3.80
C ARG A 567 10.05 21.59 -5.19
N LEU A 568 11.00 21.96 -6.05
CA LEU A 568 10.71 22.29 -7.46
C LEU A 568 10.25 21.06 -8.24
N SER A 569 10.88 19.91 -8.02
CA SER A 569 10.41 18.64 -8.58
C SER A 569 8.98 18.35 -8.13
N GLY A 570 8.67 18.60 -6.85
CA GLY A 570 7.31 18.51 -6.32
C GLY A 570 6.34 19.53 -6.95
N ALA A 571 6.77 20.79 -7.15
CA ALA A 571 5.96 21.82 -7.78
C ALA A 571 5.53 21.45 -9.19
N GLN A 572 6.41 20.81 -9.98
CA GLN A 572 6.06 20.29 -11.31
C GLN A 572 4.95 19.24 -11.23
N LYS A 573 4.96 18.37 -10.22
CA LYS A 573 3.91 17.37 -10.03
C LYS A 573 2.60 17.97 -9.55
N VAL A 574 2.64 19.04 -8.75
CA VAL A 574 1.45 19.83 -8.38
C VAL A 574 0.86 20.49 -9.62
N SER A 575 1.68 21.11 -10.45
CA SER A 575 1.25 21.73 -11.73
C SER A 575 0.61 20.71 -12.68
N ALA A 576 1.08 19.47 -12.68
CA ALA A 576 0.52 18.37 -13.47
C ALA A 576 -0.74 17.73 -12.83
N GLY A 577 -1.21 18.21 -11.69
CA GLY A 577 -2.35 17.65 -10.97
C GLY A 577 -2.14 16.22 -10.49
N LEU A 578 -0.89 15.85 -10.19
CA LEU A 578 -0.51 14.51 -9.70
C LEU A 578 -0.49 14.42 -8.17
N THR A 579 -0.20 15.51 -7.48
CA THR A 579 -0.16 15.59 -6.00
C THR A 579 -0.61 16.97 -5.53
N THR A 580 -0.70 17.18 -4.22
CA THR A 580 -1.05 18.47 -3.64
C THR A 580 0.18 19.21 -3.15
N LEU A 581 0.05 20.52 -2.96
CA LEU A 581 1.07 21.40 -2.41
C LEU A 581 1.44 20.96 -0.97
N GLU A 582 0.44 20.68 -0.14
CA GLU A 582 0.62 20.26 1.26
C GLU A 582 1.42 18.97 1.35
N GLU A 583 1.16 18.02 0.44
CA GLU A 583 1.88 16.76 0.42
C GLU A 583 3.36 16.94 0.07
N VAL A 584 3.68 17.82 -0.87
CA VAL A 584 5.07 18.15 -1.21
C VAL A 584 5.77 18.82 -0.03
N LEU A 585 5.14 19.82 0.61
CA LEU A 585 5.70 20.50 1.77
C LEU A 585 5.92 19.56 2.95
N ARG A 586 5.05 18.56 3.13
CA ARG A 586 5.15 17.58 4.21
C ARG A 586 6.39 16.69 4.10
N VAL A 587 6.81 16.33 2.89
CA VAL A 587 7.88 15.34 2.66
C VAL A 587 9.22 15.96 2.27
N THR A 588 9.22 17.22 1.86
CA THR A 588 10.46 17.90 1.44
C THR A 588 11.03 18.78 2.56
N PRO A 589 12.35 18.86 2.70
CA PRO A 589 12.96 19.74 3.69
C PRO A 589 12.56 21.20 3.44
N GLN A 590 12.48 21.99 4.53
CA GLN A 590 12.32 23.43 4.38
C GLN A 590 13.54 23.97 3.61
N SER A 591 13.30 24.79 2.60
CA SER A 591 14.40 25.51 1.97
C SER A 591 14.99 26.44 3.04
N GLU A 592 16.25 26.23 3.38
CA GLU A 592 16.97 27.21 4.19
C GLU A 592 16.88 28.57 3.46
N GLN A 593 16.16 29.48 4.09
CA GLN A 593 16.12 30.86 3.67
C GLN A 593 17.49 31.46 3.98
N ARG A 594 18.37 31.55 2.98
CA ARG A 594 19.41 32.59 2.95
C ARG A 594 19.95 32.80 1.54
#